data_7f5e2d177ba4c40c426b71e9017f97c1
#
_entry.id   7f5e2d177ba4c40c426b71e9017f97c1
#
_cell.length_a   1.000
_cell.length_b   1.000
_cell.length_c   1.000
_cell.angle_alpha   90.00
_cell.angle_beta   90.00
_cell.angle_gamma   90.00
#
_symmetry.space_group_name_H-M   'P 1'
#
loop_
_entity.id
_entity.type
_entity.pdbx_description
1 polymer ?
#
loop_
_entity_poly.entity_id
_entity_poly.type
_entity_poly.pdbx_seq_one_letter_code
_entity_poly.pdbx_strand_id
1 'polypeptide(L)'
;DIERFQYNEEYRKTLREELNLEGKFIIGHVGRFMYQKNHEYLVRLFSYVLKRIPTAHLVLVGDGPLRETILNQIETLGIADSVTYLGLRNDVYRLYSLFDIFYLPSWYEGLAVVAVESQATNLPLLMSKFVTDEAVIDDSLAKRIGITDDDMTSWATETEQIYNKINSQQTEVYDRSNINDSINTKGYNIRLEAKRLEELYCEYSKI
;
A
#
# COMPACT_ATOMS: atom_id res chain seq x y z
N ASP A 1 12.23 7.12 7.93
CA ASP A 1 13.00 6.12 8.68
C ASP A 1 12.69 4.74 8.14
N ILE A 2 13.45 4.26 7.14
CA ILE A 2 13.20 3.00 6.43
C ILE A 2 13.37 1.76 7.32
N GLU A 3 14.16 1.82 8.39
CA GLU A 3 14.33 0.70 9.31
C GLU A 3 13.02 0.36 10.02
N ARG A 4 12.17 1.35 10.22
CA ARG A 4 10.85 1.18 10.82
C ARG A 4 9.85 0.54 9.87
N PHE A 5 10.05 0.68 8.55
CA PHE A 5 9.17 0.18 7.51
C PHE A 5 9.73 -1.08 6.83
N GLN A 6 10.52 -1.88 7.53
CA GLN A 6 10.91 -3.20 7.04
C GLN A 6 9.79 -4.22 7.29
N TYR A 7 9.69 -5.18 6.37
CA TYR A 7 8.78 -6.31 6.56
C TYR A 7 9.14 -7.08 7.83
N ASN A 8 8.12 -7.46 8.60
CA ASN A 8 8.27 -8.22 9.82
C ASN A 8 7.19 -9.30 9.90
N GLU A 9 7.63 -10.56 9.87
CA GLU A 9 6.75 -11.74 9.90
C GLU A 9 5.94 -11.83 11.19
N GLU A 10 6.51 -11.44 12.33
CA GLU A 10 5.81 -11.45 13.61
C GLU A 10 4.65 -10.43 13.61
N TYR A 11 4.88 -9.23 13.07
CA TYR A 11 3.79 -8.26 12.89
C TYR A 11 2.70 -8.80 11.98
N ARG A 12 3.09 -9.44 10.87
CA ARG A 12 2.14 -10.06 9.95
C ARG A 12 1.27 -11.10 10.65
N LYS A 13 1.89 -12.01 11.37
CA LYS A 13 1.20 -13.08 12.10
C LYS A 13 0.27 -12.52 13.17
N THR A 14 0.80 -11.70 14.07
CA THR A 14 0.05 -11.13 15.20
C THR A 14 -1.15 -10.30 14.72
N LEU A 15 -0.97 -9.45 13.72
CA LEU A 15 -2.06 -8.61 13.19
C LEU A 15 -3.13 -9.44 12.47
N ARG A 16 -2.76 -10.54 11.79
CA ARG A 16 -3.75 -11.44 11.17
C ARG A 16 -4.58 -12.16 12.22
N GLU A 17 -3.96 -12.61 13.30
CA GLU A 17 -4.65 -13.23 14.44
C GLU A 17 -5.56 -12.21 15.15
N GLU A 18 -5.05 -11.01 15.50
CA GLU A 18 -5.81 -9.94 16.17
C GLU A 18 -7.04 -9.49 15.40
N LEU A 19 -6.96 -9.48 14.05
CA LEU A 19 -8.02 -8.99 13.17
C LEU A 19 -8.89 -10.13 12.58
N ASN A 20 -8.61 -11.40 12.91
CA ASN A 20 -9.24 -12.59 12.34
C ASN A 20 -9.16 -12.65 10.81
N LEU A 21 -7.96 -12.38 10.27
CA LEU A 21 -7.68 -12.30 8.83
C LEU A 21 -6.76 -13.42 8.33
N GLU A 22 -6.61 -14.52 9.09
CA GLU A 22 -5.84 -15.68 8.68
C GLU A 22 -6.44 -16.29 7.39
N GLY A 23 -5.57 -16.68 6.46
CA GLY A 23 -5.97 -17.25 5.18
C GLY A 23 -6.60 -16.26 4.18
N LYS A 24 -6.73 -14.97 4.54
CA LYS A 24 -7.21 -13.93 3.63
C LYS A 24 -6.08 -13.36 2.78
N PHE A 25 -6.40 -12.96 1.56
CA PHE A 25 -5.54 -12.13 0.71
C PHE A 25 -5.86 -10.66 0.99
N ILE A 26 -4.92 -9.92 1.59
CA ILE A 26 -5.19 -8.62 2.17
C ILE A 26 -4.73 -7.49 1.26
N ILE A 27 -5.70 -6.70 0.79
CA ILE A 27 -5.49 -5.46 0.07
C ILE A 27 -5.48 -4.31 1.08
N GLY A 28 -4.37 -3.59 1.20
CA GLY A 28 -4.22 -2.47 2.12
C GLY A 28 -4.43 -1.11 1.45
N HIS A 29 -5.03 -0.18 2.17
CA HIS A 29 -5.05 1.24 1.81
C HIS A 29 -4.86 2.10 3.06
N VAL A 30 -3.96 3.06 2.98
CA VAL A 30 -3.68 4.03 4.03
C VAL A 30 -3.85 5.43 3.47
N GLY A 31 -4.79 6.20 4.01
CA GLY A 31 -5.02 7.55 3.53
C GLY A 31 -6.17 8.27 4.21
N ARG A 32 -6.13 9.60 4.13
CA ARG A 32 -7.24 10.43 4.63
C ARG A 32 -8.48 10.20 3.75
N PHE A 33 -9.65 10.01 4.36
CA PHE A 33 -10.91 9.83 3.65
C PHE A 33 -11.38 11.16 3.04
N MET A 34 -10.83 11.49 1.89
CA MET A 34 -11.10 12.71 1.13
C MET A 34 -11.07 12.45 -0.37
N TYR A 35 -11.62 13.36 -1.16
CA TYR A 35 -11.76 13.25 -2.61
C TYR A 35 -10.46 12.81 -3.30
N GLN A 36 -9.33 13.40 -2.93
CA GLN A 36 -8.01 13.12 -3.51
C GLN A 36 -7.65 11.63 -3.50
N LYS A 37 -7.96 10.92 -2.38
CA LYS A 37 -7.61 9.50 -2.19
C LYS A 37 -8.54 8.53 -2.91
N ASN A 38 -9.68 9.01 -3.43
CA ASN A 38 -10.59 8.27 -4.29
C ASN A 38 -11.08 6.93 -3.70
N HIS A 39 -11.46 6.96 -2.43
CA HIS A 39 -12.00 5.77 -1.75
C HIS A 39 -13.27 5.23 -2.42
N GLU A 40 -14.04 6.09 -3.09
CA GLU A 40 -15.23 5.67 -3.84
C GLU A 40 -14.87 4.68 -4.96
N TYR A 41 -13.85 5.00 -5.75
CA TYR A 41 -13.32 4.08 -6.76
C TYR A 41 -12.73 2.83 -6.11
N LEU A 42 -11.98 2.99 -5.02
CA LEU A 42 -11.34 1.88 -4.30
C LEU A 42 -12.35 0.80 -3.88
N VAL A 43 -13.47 1.18 -3.27
CA VAL A 43 -14.46 0.18 -2.81
C VAL A 43 -15.23 -0.45 -3.96
N ARG A 44 -15.49 0.28 -5.06
CA ARG A 44 -16.07 -0.29 -6.29
C ARG A 44 -15.09 -1.29 -6.93
N LEU A 45 -13.84 -0.92 -7.05
CA LEU A 45 -12.76 -1.78 -7.54
C LEU A 45 -12.63 -3.03 -6.67
N PHE A 46 -12.62 -2.88 -5.36
CA PHE A 46 -12.54 -4.02 -4.44
C PHE A 46 -13.74 -4.97 -4.61
N SER A 47 -14.95 -4.44 -4.75
CA SER A 47 -16.15 -5.27 -5.04
C SER A 47 -15.99 -6.07 -6.36
N TYR A 48 -15.31 -5.51 -7.35
CA TYR A 48 -15.00 -6.19 -8.59
C TYR A 48 -13.93 -7.28 -8.40
N VAL A 49 -12.87 -7.00 -7.64
CA VAL A 49 -11.78 -7.95 -7.32
C VAL A 49 -12.31 -9.11 -6.47
N LEU A 50 -13.18 -8.84 -5.49
CA LEU A 50 -13.75 -9.85 -4.59
C LEU A 50 -14.50 -10.97 -5.35
N LYS A 51 -15.13 -10.66 -6.50
CA LYS A 51 -15.79 -11.66 -7.35
C LYS A 51 -14.81 -12.63 -8.02
N ARG A 52 -13.55 -12.23 -8.19
CA ARG A 52 -12.48 -13.03 -8.80
C ARG A 52 -11.63 -13.74 -7.76
N ILE A 53 -11.42 -13.10 -6.61
CA ILE A 53 -10.64 -13.61 -5.48
C ILE A 53 -11.54 -13.61 -4.24
N PRO A 54 -12.33 -14.65 -3.98
CA PRO A 54 -13.27 -14.68 -2.85
C PRO A 54 -12.60 -14.62 -1.47
N THR A 55 -11.32 -14.91 -1.39
CA THR A 55 -10.51 -14.77 -0.16
C THR A 55 -9.96 -13.35 0.04
N ALA A 56 -10.17 -12.43 -0.91
CA ALA A 56 -9.71 -11.05 -0.78
C ALA A 56 -10.40 -10.35 0.39
N HIS A 57 -9.64 -9.51 1.09
CA HIS A 57 -10.12 -8.67 2.18
C HIS A 57 -9.49 -7.29 2.10
N LEU A 58 -10.30 -6.25 2.18
CA LEU A 58 -9.84 -4.87 2.13
C LEU A 58 -9.65 -4.32 3.54
N VAL A 59 -8.46 -3.78 3.81
CA VAL A 59 -8.16 -3.08 5.07
C VAL A 59 -7.97 -1.60 4.79
N LEU A 60 -8.83 -0.77 5.39
CA LEU A 60 -8.83 0.68 5.26
C LEU A 60 -8.30 1.34 6.54
N VAL A 61 -7.30 2.21 6.37
CA VAL A 61 -6.64 2.92 7.48
C VAL A 61 -6.67 4.41 7.23
N GLY A 62 -7.11 5.17 8.22
CA GLY A 62 -7.23 6.62 8.17
C GLY A 62 -8.61 7.10 8.56
N ASP A 63 -8.85 8.39 8.45
CA ASP A 63 -10.14 9.02 8.73
C ASP A 63 -10.29 10.28 7.86
N GLY A 64 -11.48 10.85 7.78
CA GLY A 64 -11.72 12.09 7.04
C GLY A 64 -13.19 12.34 6.71
N PRO A 65 -13.47 13.45 6.03
CA PRO A 65 -14.85 13.91 5.82
C PRO A 65 -15.72 12.94 5.01
N LEU A 66 -15.13 12.07 4.19
CA LEU A 66 -15.86 11.09 3.38
C LEU A 66 -16.07 9.73 4.07
N ARG A 67 -15.60 9.54 5.32
CA ARG A 67 -15.68 8.26 6.02
C ARG A 67 -17.08 7.64 5.99
N GLU A 68 -18.07 8.37 6.44
CA GLU A 68 -19.46 7.85 6.52
C GLU A 68 -20.02 7.51 5.13
N THR A 69 -19.73 8.33 4.13
CA THR A 69 -20.14 8.08 2.75
C THR A 69 -19.55 6.77 2.23
N ILE A 70 -18.26 6.53 2.50
CA ILE A 70 -17.57 5.32 2.05
C ILE A 70 -18.04 4.07 2.80
N LEU A 71 -18.26 4.16 4.12
CA LEU A 71 -18.81 3.04 4.89
C LEU A 71 -20.22 2.67 4.41
N ASN A 72 -21.09 3.65 4.14
CA ASN A 72 -22.41 3.42 3.56
C ASN A 72 -22.33 2.79 2.15
N GLN A 73 -21.33 3.17 1.35
CA GLN A 73 -21.11 2.56 0.03
C GLN A 73 -20.69 1.09 0.16
N ILE A 74 -19.84 0.73 1.13
CA ILE A 74 -19.44 -0.65 1.44
C ILE A 74 -20.66 -1.51 1.78
N GLU A 75 -21.56 -1.01 2.62
CA GLU A 75 -22.83 -1.68 2.96
C GLU A 75 -23.73 -1.85 1.72
N THR A 76 -23.88 -0.78 0.92
CA THR A 76 -24.71 -0.79 -0.30
C THR A 76 -24.20 -1.81 -1.34
N LEU A 77 -22.88 -1.99 -1.43
CA LEU A 77 -22.26 -2.96 -2.32
C LEU A 77 -22.32 -4.41 -1.77
N GLY A 78 -22.76 -4.59 -0.52
CA GLY A 78 -22.84 -5.90 0.13
C GLY A 78 -21.48 -6.56 0.37
N ILE A 79 -20.44 -5.76 0.62
CA ILE A 79 -19.07 -6.25 0.81
C ILE A 79 -18.54 -6.02 2.24
N ALA A 80 -19.39 -5.64 3.17
CA ALA A 80 -18.98 -5.27 4.54
C ALA A 80 -18.23 -6.40 5.26
N ASP A 81 -18.62 -7.65 5.09
CA ASP A 81 -17.95 -8.82 5.68
C ASP A 81 -16.50 -9.03 5.16
N SER A 82 -16.15 -8.39 4.05
CA SER A 82 -14.82 -8.46 3.43
C SER A 82 -14.03 -7.16 3.55
N VAL A 83 -14.46 -6.24 4.41
CA VAL A 83 -13.78 -4.96 4.65
C VAL A 83 -13.56 -4.74 6.14
N THR A 84 -12.34 -4.40 6.52
CA THR A 84 -12.00 -3.94 7.88
C THR A 84 -11.60 -2.48 7.85
N TYR A 85 -12.32 -1.64 8.57
CA TYR A 85 -11.96 -0.24 8.80
C TYR A 85 -11.29 -0.08 10.16
N LEU A 86 -10.03 0.35 10.17
CA LEU A 86 -9.21 0.47 11.39
C LEU A 86 -9.16 1.89 11.97
N GLY A 87 -9.75 2.89 11.29
CA GLY A 87 -9.64 4.28 11.73
C GLY A 87 -8.20 4.81 11.68
N LEU A 88 -7.92 5.80 12.51
CA LEU A 88 -6.58 6.35 12.68
C LEU A 88 -5.68 5.38 13.46
N ARG A 89 -4.49 5.12 12.94
CA ARG A 89 -3.49 4.23 13.56
C ARG A 89 -2.15 4.96 13.70
N ASN A 90 -1.47 4.73 14.82
CA ASN A 90 -0.13 5.24 15.08
C ASN A 90 0.98 4.23 14.71
N ASP A 91 0.59 3.00 14.42
CA ASP A 91 1.45 1.87 14.10
C ASP A 91 1.31 1.42 12.64
N VAL A 92 1.09 2.36 11.73
CA VAL A 92 0.92 2.10 10.27
C VAL A 92 2.10 1.30 9.71
N TYR A 93 3.31 1.52 10.21
CA TYR A 93 4.50 0.77 9.82
C TYR A 93 4.38 -0.75 10.03
N ARG A 94 3.60 -1.20 11.03
CA ARG A 94 3.29 -2.63 11.25
C ARG A 94 2.27 -3.14 10.23
N LEU A 95 1.31 -2.29 9.86
CA LEU A 95 0.22 -2.67 8.96
C LEU A 95 0.71 -2.99 7.54
N TYR A 96 1.80 -2.39 7.07
CA TYR A 96 2.39 -2.77 5.78
C TYR A 96 2.87 -4.23 5.76
N SER A 97 3.25 -4.80 6.91
CA SER A 97 3.58 -6.23 7.00
C SER A 97 2.33 -7.13 6.93
N LEU A 98 1.17 -6.63 7.37
CA LEU A 98 -0.12 -7.32 7.28
C LEU A 98 -0.57 -7.53 5.82
N PHE A 99 -0.37 -6.52 4.96
CA PHE A 99 -0.91 -6.47 3.60
C PHE A 99 -0.17 -7.41 2.64
N ASP A 100 -0.88 -7.92 1.64
CA ASP A 100 -0.35 -8.69 0.53
C ASP A 100 -0.11 -7.82 -0.71
N ILE A 101 -0.90 -6.75 -0.83
CA ILE A 101 -0.79 -5.73 -1.87
C ILE A 101 -1.30 -4.40 -1.35
N PHE A 102 -0.73 -3.30 -1.82
CA PHE A 102 -1.15 -1.95 -1.47
C PHE A 102 -1.83 -1.26 -2.66
N TYR A 103 -3.01 -0.66 -2.42
CA TYR A 103 -3.74 0.10 -3.43
C TYR A 103 -3.68 1.60 -3.16
N LEU A 104 -3.37 2.38 -4.20
CA LEU A 104 -3.36 3.84 -4.16
C LEU A 104 -4.05 4.43 -5.41
N PRO A 105 -5.38 4.38 -5.53
CA PRO A 105 -6.12 4.87 -6.69
C PRO A 105 -6.39 6.38 -6.63
N SER A 106 -5.48 7.15 -6.07
CA SER A 106 -5.62 8.60 -5.88
C SER A 106 -5.81 9.34 -7.21
N TRP A 107 -6.62 10.40 -7.21
CA TRP A 107 -6.75 11.30 -8.34
C TRP A 107 -5.44 12.07 -8.62
N TYR A 108 -4.76 12.46 -7.58
CA TYR A 108 -3.46 13.14 -7.63
C TYR A 108 -2.76 13.00 -6.27
N GLU A 109 -1.44 13.08 -6.30
CA GLU A 109 -0.60 13.18 -5.10
C GLU A 109 0.54 14.17 -5.41
N GLY A 110 1.01 14.84 -4.36
CA GLY A 110 2.36 15.35 -4.37
C GLY A 110 3.33 14.17 -4.25
N LEU A 111 4.23 14.16 -3.29
CA LEU A 111 4.95 12.94 -2.95
C LEU A 111 4.03 12.01 -2.14
N ALA A 112 3.64 10.88 -2.73
CA ALA A 112 2.83 9.87 -2.07
C ALA A 112 3.66 9.07 -1.05
N VAL A 113 3.87 9.61 0.14
CA VAL A 113 4.71 8.98 1.18
C VAL A 113 4.28 7.54 1.47
N VAL A 114 2.99 7.25 1.49
CA VAL A 114 2.44 5.89 1.69
C VAL A 114 2.86 4.90 0.59
N ALA A 115 3.12 5.39 -0.63
CA ALA A 115 3.67 4.57 -1.71
C ALA A 115 5.15 4.24 -1.48
N VAL A 116 5.93 5.19 -0.95
CA VAL A 116 7.33 4.96 -0.55
C VAL A 116 7.38 3.97 0.63
N GLU A 117 6.53 4.16 1.63
CA GLU A 117 6.42 3.29 2.81
C GLU A 117 6.06 1.84 2.43
N SER A 118 5.11 1.65 1.53
CA SER A 118 4.73 0.31 1.06
C SER A 118 5.89 -0.39 0.36
N GLN A 119 6.61 0.30 -0.52
CA GLN A 119 7.77 -0.25 -1.22
C GLN A 119 8.96 -0.51 -0.28
N ALA A 120 9.08 0.26 0.82
CA ALA A 120 10.08 0.00 1.86
C ALA A 120 9.89 -1.36 2.54
N THR A 121 8.68 -1.89 2.55
CA THR A 121 8.35 -3.23 3.05
C THR A 121 8.32 -4.29 1.96
N ASN A 122 8.87 -4.02 0.77
CA ASN A 122 8.76 -4.88 -0.41
C ASN A 122 7.31 -5.30 -0.72
N LEU A 123 6.35 -4.43 -0.44
CA LEU A 123 4.95 -4.69 -0.69
C LEU A 123 4.60 -4.29 -2.13
N PRO A 124 4.01 -5.17 -2.95
CA PRO A 124 3.49 -4.81 -4.26
C PRO A 124 2.53 -3.64 -4.17
N LEU A 125 2.67 -2.70 -5.08
CA LEU A 125 1.91 -1.48 -5.14
C LEU A 125 1.19 -1.36 -6.49
N LEU A 126 -0.14 -1.31 -6.47
CA LEU A 126 -0.91 -0.81 -7.59
C LEU A 126 -1.34 0.62 -7.30
N MET A 127 -1.00 1.53 -8.19
CA MET A 127 -1.33 2.94 -8.00
C MET A 127 -1.86 3.58 -9.28
N SER A 128 -2.58 4.68 -9.08
CA SER A 128 -3.08 5.48 -10.18
C SER A 128 -1.94 6.06 -11.03
N LYS A 129 -2.12 6.07 -12.36
CA LYS A 129 -1.19 6.74 -13.29
C LYS A 129 -1.07 8.25 -13.09
N PHE A 130 -1.96 8.84 -12.29
CA PHE A 130 -1.94 10.27 -11.94
C PHE A 130 -1.11 10.58 -10.68
N VAL A 131 -0.58 9.56 -10.02
CA VAL A 131 0.44 9.73 -8.97
C VAL A 131 1.79 9.95 -9.65
N THR A 132 2.61 10.85 -9.09
CA THR A 132 3.94 11.19 -9.65
C THR A 132 4.88 9.97 -9.73
N ASP A 133 5.75 9.95 -10.73
CA ASP A 133 6.79 8.92 -10.89
C ASP A 133 7.80 8.92 -9.75
N GLU A 134 7.98 10.04 -9.05
CA GLU A 134 8.83 10.15 -7.87
C GLU A 134 8.42 9.18 -6.76
N ALA A 135 7.14 8.80 -6.69
CA ALA A 135 6.65 7.82 -5.71
C ALA A 135 7.02 6.36 -6.07
N VAL A 136 7.54 6.10 -7.28
CA VAL A 136 8.01 4.77 -7.69
C VAL A 136 9.46 4.61 -7.27
N ILE A 137 9.71 3.76 -6.29
CA ILE A 137 11.05 3.43 -5.80
C ILE A 137 11.63 2.25 -6.58
N ASP A 138 10.81 1.26 -6.81
CA ASP A 138 11.17 0.02 -7.50
C ASP A 138 10.09 -0.33 -8.53
N ASP A 139 10.47 -0.30 -9.81
CA ASP A 139 9.57 -0.61 -10.92
C ASP A 139 9.07 -2.06 -10.91
N SER A 140 9.76 -2.96 -10.21
CA SER A 140 9.33 -4.35 -10.04
C SER A 140 8.18 -4.50 -9.04
N LEU A 141 8.05 -3.58 -8.10
CA LEU A 141 7.02 -3.57 -7.07
C LEU A 141 5.82 -2.71 -7.44
N ALA A 142 6.02 -1.61 -8.18
CA ALA A 142 4.99 -0.64 -8.45
C ALA A 142 4.43 -0.75 -9.88
N LYS A 143 3.10 -0.79 -9.99
CA LYS A 143 2.39 -0.74 -11.27
C LYS A 143 1.42 0.44 -11.30
N ARG A 144 1.46 1.21 -12.40
CA ARG A 144 0.61 2.39 -12.59
C ARG A 144 -0.53 2.07 -13.56
N ILE A 145 -1.78 2.30 -13.14
CA ILE A 145 -2.98 1.94 -13.89
C ILE A 145 -3.94 3.15 -13.89
N GLY A 146 -4.76 3.27 -14.92
CA GLY A 146 -5.84 4.25 -14.95
C GLY A 146 -6.87 4.02 -13.85
N ILE A 147 -7.76 4.98 -13.64
CA ILE A 147 -8.80 4.93 -12.59
C ILE A 147 -10.20 5.20 -13.16
N THR A 148 -10.43 4.79 -14.39
CA THR A 148 -11.77 4.72 -14.99
C THR A 148 -12.39 3.36 -14.71
N ASP A 149 -13.68 3.21 -14.96
CA ASP A 149 -14.36 1.91 -14.79
C ASP A 149 -13.79 0.84 -15.74
N ASP A 150 -13.36 1.23 -16.94
CA ASP A 150 -12.71 0.33 -17.90
C ASP A 150 -11.34 -0.20 -17.37
N ASP A 151 -10.66 0.58 -16.53
CA ASP A 151 -9.37 0.20 -15.95
C ASP A 151 -9.50 -0.84 -14.83
N MET A 152 -10.70 -1.06 -14.26
CA MET A 152 -10.90 -2.03 -13.16
C MET A 152 -10.46 -3.45 -13.53
N THR A 153 -10.62 -3.82 -14.80
CA THR A 153 -10.15 -5.13 -15.29
C THR A 153 -8.63 -5.24 -15.20
N SER A 154 -7.89 -4.18 -15.52
CA SER A 154 -6.42 -4.16 -15.42
C SER A 154 -5.96 -4.27 -13.97
N TRP A 155 -6.58 -3.52 -13.05
CA TRP A 155 -6.32 -3.64 -11.61
C TRP A 155 -6.55 -5.07 -11.11
N ALA A 156 -7.69 -5.67 -11.46
CA ALA A 156 -8.03 -7.01 -11.03
C ALA A 156 -7.08 -8.07 -11.61
N THR A 157 -6.68 -7.94 -12.87
CA THR A 157 -5.75 -8.87 -13.52
C THR A 157 -4.36 -8.83 -12.86
N GLU A 158 -3.83 -7.64 -12.58
CA GLU A 158 -2.55 -7.51 -11.86
C GLU A 158 -2.66 -8.07 -10.43
N THR A 159 -3.81 -7.85 -9.76
CA THR A 159 -4.05 -8.42 -8.43
C THR A 159 -4.10 -9.94 -8.47
N GLU A 160 -4.75 -10.54 -9.46
CA GLU A 160 -4.79 -12.01 -9.64
C GLU A 160 -3.40 -12.59 -9.90
N GLN A 161 -2.54 -11.90 -10.66
CA GLN A 161 -1.17 -12.34 -10.87
C GLN A 161 -0.38 -12.36 -9.57
N ILE A 162 -0.52 -11.32 -8.73
CA ILE A 162 0.13 -11.25 -7.42
C ILE A 162 -0.44 -12.33 -6.48
N TYR A 163 -1.76 -12.47 -6.42
CA TYR A 163 -2.44 -13.51 -5.66
C TYR A 163 -1.93 -14.92 -6.01
N ASN A 164 -1.82 -15.21 -7.29
CA ASN A 164 -1.35 -16.51 -7.77
C ASN A 164 0.14 -16.74 -7.44
N LYS A 165 0.98 -15.70 -7.50
CA LYS A 165 2.38 -15.80 -7.09
C LYS A 165 2.52 -16.12 -5.61
N ILE A 166 1.73 -15.47 -4.75
CA ILE A 166 1.75 -15.72 -3.29
C ILE A 166 1.28 -17.14 -2.96
N ASN A 167 0.25 -17.64 -3.65
CA ASN A 167 -0.32 -18.95 -3.40
C ASN A 167 0.38 -20.09 -4.17
N SER A 168 1.22 -19.80 -5.17
CA SER A 168 2.07 -20.81 -5.76
C SER A 168 3.13 -21.21 -4.71
N GLN A 169 3.30 -22.52 -4.47
CA GLN A 169 4.27 -23.05 -3.50
C GLN A 169 5.75 -22.77 -3.88
N GLN A 170 6.00 -21.86 -4.78
CA GLN A 170 7.34 -21.37 -5.16
C GLN A 170 7.77 -20.30 -4.13
N THR A 171 8.22 -20.76 -2.97
CA THR A 171 8.62 -19.96 -1.80
C THR A 171 9.73 -18.93 -2.08
N GLU A 172 10.48 -19.06 -3.16
CA GLU A 172 11.57 -18.12 -3.51
C GLU A 172 11.07 -16.83 -4.20
N VAL A 173 9.82 -16.78 -4.67
CA VAL A 173 9.34 -15.69 -5.54
C VAL A 173 8.72 -14.53 -4.77
N TYR A 174 8.40 -14.70 -3.48
CA TYR A 174 7.72 -13.66 -2.71
C TYR A 174 8.33 -13.46 -1.31
N ASP A 175 9.66 -13.40 -1.28
CA ASP A 175 10.39 -13.04 -0.07
C ASP A 175 10.43 -11.51 0.08
N ARG A 176 9.77 -11.00 1.11
CA ARG A 176 9.76 -9.58 1.49
C ARG A 176 10.83 -9.23 2.52
N SER A 177 11.63 -10.19 2.95
CA SER A 177 12.61 -10.00 4.04
C SER A 177 13.85 -9.20 3.61
N ASN A 178 14.15 -9.14 2.32
CA ASN A 178 15.29 -8.40 1.81
C ASN A 178 15.08 -6.89 1.91
N ILE A 179 16.13 -6.17 2.30
CA ILE A 179 16.10 -4.70 2.32
C ILE A 179 16.05 -4.21 0.88
N ASN A 180 15.11 -3.31 0.59
CA ASN A 180 15.04 -2.65 -0.71
C ASN A 180 16.09 -1.55 -0.82
N ASP A 181 17.25 -1.88 -1.41
CA ASP A 181 18.35 -0.92 -1.60
C ASP A 181 18.00 0.25 -2.53
N SER A 182 16.98 0.11 -3.36
CA SER A 182 16.49 1.18 -4.23
C SER A 182 16.05 2.41 -3.44
N ILE A 183 15.58 2.24 -2.21
CA ILE A 183 15.19 3.34 -1.32
C ILE A 183 16.40 4.21 -0.95
N ASN A 184 17.56 3.59 -0.70
CA ASN A 184 18.79 4.29 -0.37
C ASN A 184 19.31 5.10 -1.56
N THR A 185 19.23 4.53 -2.76
CA THR A 185 19.73 5.18 -3.99
C THR A 185 18.85 6.34 -4.44
N LYS A 186 17.54 6.28 -4.18
CA LYS A 186 16.56 7.34 -4.54
C LYS A 186 16.42 8.44 -3.47
N GLY A 187 17.23 8.42 -2.40
CA GLY A 187 17.27 9.51 -1.41
C GLY A 187 16.11 9.50 -0.39
N TYR A 188 15.45 8.36 -0.18
CA TYR A 188 14.37 8.27 0.81
C TYR A 188 14.81 7.75 2.19
N ASN A 189 16.10 7.47 2.37
CA ASN A 189 16.64 7.12 3.68
C ASN A 189 17.01 8.38 4.47
N ILE A 190 16.16 8.77 5.40
CA ILE A 190 16.33 9.99 6.23
C ILE A 190 17.70 10.06 6.91
N ARG A 191 18.29 8.92 7.33
CA ARG A 191 19.59 8.91 8.00
C ARG A 191 20.72 9.20 7.03
N LEU A 192 20.65 8.66 5.82
CA LEU A 192 21.65 8.93 4.78
C LEU A 192 21.54 10.38 4.29
N GLU A 193 20.33 10.87 4.08
CA GLU A 193 20.10 12.22 3.60
C GLU A 193 20.45 13.27 4.66
N ALA A 194 20.19 13.01 5.94
CA ALA A 194 20.61 13.89 7.03
C ALA A 194 22.15 14.00 7.09
N LYS A 195 22.87 12.88 6.93
CA LYS A 195 24.32 12.87 6.89
C LYS A 195 24.87 13.64 5.68
N ARG A 196 24.31 13.43 4.49
CA ARG A 196 24.69 14.19 3.28
C ARG A 196 24.48 15.69 3.47
N LEU A 197 23.36 16.06 4.08
CA LEU A 197 23.06 17.46 4.37
C LEU A 197 24.06 18.07 5.36
N GLU A 198 24.42 17.34 6.41
CA GLU A 198 25.44 17.76 7.38
C GLU A 198 26.82 17.96 6.73
N GLU A 199 27.25 17.04 5.87
CA GLU A 199 28.49 17.14 5.10
C GLU A 199 28.47 18.40 4.21
N LEU A 200 27.37 18.69 3.54
CA LEU A 200 27.19 19.88 2.71
C LEU A 200 27.31 21.17 3.54
N TYR A 201 26.64 21.24 4.69
CA TYR A 201 26.79 22.41 5.59
C TYR A 201 28.21 22.60 6.11
N CYS A 202 28.92 21.50 6.41
CA CYS A 202 30.31 21.57 6.84
C CYS A 202 31.26 22.08 5.74
N GLU A 203 31.00 21.76 4.47
CA GLU A 203 31.76 22.28 3.33
C GLU A 203 31.53 23.78 3.14
N TYR A 204 30.26 24.23 3.16
CA TYR A 204 29.94 25.66 3.03
C TYR A 204 30.38 26.50 4.21
N SER A 205 30.53 25.93 5.41
CA SER A 205 31.02 26.65 6.61
C SER A 205 32.53 26.89 6.62
N LYS A 206 33.27 26.33 5.65
CA LYS A 206 34.72 26.51 5.50
C LYS A 206 35.10 27.62 4.52
N ILE A 207 34.09 28.26 3.91
CA ILE A 207 34.22 29.42 3.02
C ILE A 207 33.93 30.70 3.82
#